data_d0761fa09005d6f245822a4e586acaaf
#
_entry.id   d0761fa09005d6f245822a4e586acaaf
#
_cell.length_a   1.000
_cell.length_b   1.000
_cell.length_c   1.000
_cell.angle_alpha   90.00
_cell.angle_beta   90.00
_cell.angle_gamma   90.00
#
_symmetry.space_group_name_H-M   'P 1'
#
loop_
_entity.id
_entity.type
_entity.pdbx_description
1 polymer ?
#
loop_
_entity_poly.entity_id
_entity_poly.type
_entity_poly.pdbx_seq_one_letter_code
_entity_poly.pdbx_strand_id
1 'polypeptide(L)'
;ITDTDGRKHKVRLAYIDAPEIGQAHSIESRDRLRRILSDETVDVQVTDTDRYGREVAYLFSDGLDINLSQIENGAAWHYTSIAKKQQPKADFAAYAAAEAYARAERTGLWARREPLAPWLFRKQQHTAQPQ
;
A
#
# COMPACT_ATOMS: atom_id res chain seq x y z
N ILE A 1 -13.52 -5.43 0.35
CA ILE A 1 -14.41 -4.35 -0.13
C ILE A 1 -15.66 -4.97 -0.76
N THR A 2 -16.79 -4.43 -0.40
CA THR A 2 -18.09 -4.86 -0.94
C THR A 2 -18.65 -3.74 -1.79
N ASP A 3 -19.05 -4.04 -3.03
CA ASP A 3 -19.61 -3.04 -3.94
C ASP A 3 -21.11 -2.80 -3.68
N THR A 4 -21.70 -1.88 -4.43
CA THR A 4 -23.11 -1.51 -4.25
C THR A 4 -24.09 -2.64 -4.60
N ASP A 5 -23.63 -3.65 -5.35
CA ASP A 5 -24.42 -4.84 -5.67
C ASP A 5 -24.25 -5.98 -4.66
N GLY A 6 -23.50 -5.72 -3.59
CA GLY A 6 -23.23 -6.72 -2.54
C GLY A 6 -22.12 -7.71 -2.88
N ARG A 7 -21.40 -7.52 -3.98
CA ARG A 7 -20.29 -8.41 -4.36
C ARG A 7 -19.04 -8.03 -3.62
N LYS A 8 -18.31 -9.05 -3.16
CA LYS A 8 -17.04 -8.86 -2.47
C LYS A 8 -15.88 -8.87 -3.47
N HIS A 9 -14.99 -7.91 -3.32
CA HIS A 9 -13.80 -7.77 -4.16
C HIS A 9 -12.56 -7.88 -3.28
N LYS A 10 -11.58 -8.64 -3.75
CA LYS A 10 -10.24 -8.65 -3.17
C LYS A 10 -9.43 -7.58 -3.88
N VAL A 11 -9.05 -6.54 -3.16
CA VAL A 11 -8.38 -5.39 -3.73
C VAL A 11 -6.97 -5.26 -3.15
N ARG A 12 -6.01 -5.05 -4.04
CA ARG A 12 -4.66 -4.67 -3.68
C ARG A 12 -4.46 -3.20 -4.08
N LEU A 13 -3.93 -2.40 -3.17
CA LEU A 13 -3.66 -0.99 -3.44
C LEU A 13 -2.51 -0.86 -4.44
N ALA A 14 -2.77 -0.15 -5.55
CA ALA A 14 -1.82 -0.01 -6.65
C ALA A 14 -0.56 0.75 -6.20
N TYR A 15 0.60 0.26 -6.64
CA TYR A 15 1.90 0.94 -6.56
C TYR A 15 2.42 1.20 -5.15
N ILE A 16 1.79 0.63 -4.13
CA ILE A 16 2.32 0.68 -2.76
C ILE A 16 2.46 -0.73 -2.20
N ASP A 17 3.25 -0.87 -1.16
CA ASP A 17 3.46 -2.14 -0.49
C ASP A 17 3.51 -1.90 1.02
N ALA A 18 2.58 -2.50 1.73
CA ALA A 18 2.47 -2.36 3.17
C ALA A 18 3.27 -3.46 3.87
N PRO A 19 3.73 -3.24 5.13
CA PRO A 19 4.39 -4.28 5.88
C PRO A 19 3.56 -5.56 5.96
N GLU A 20 4.22 -6.69 5.78
CA GLU A 20 3.60 -8.01 5.82
C GLU A 20 3.22 -8.41 7.25
N ILE A 21 2.27 -9.34 7.38
CA ILE A 21 1.91 -9.96 8.66
C ILE A 21 3.19 -10.51 9.31
N GLY A 22 3.42 -10.14 10.56
CA GLY A 22 4.63 -10.52 11.31
C GLY A 22 5.78 -9.55 11.16
N GLN A 23 5.69 -8.62 10.20
CA GLN A 23 6.66 -7.56 10.04
C GLN A 23 6.31 -6.38 10.97
N ALA A 24 7.32 -5.65 11.41
CA ALA A 24 7.10 -4.46 12.22
C ALA A 24 6.19 -3.45 11.50
N HIS A 25 5.33 -2.80 12.25
CA HIS A 25 4.36 -1.79 11.78
C HIS A 25 3.20 -2.36 10.95
N SER A 26 3.11 -3.68 10.77
CA SER A 26 2.04 -4.29 9.97
C SER A 26 0.64 -4.05 10.55
N ILE A 27 0.51 -4.15 11.88
CA ILE A 27 -0.77 -3.97 12.56
C ILE A 27 -1.23 -2.52 12.47
N GLU A 28 -0.34 -1.57 12.71
CA GLU A 28 -0.63 -0.14 12.63
C GLU A 28 -1.05 0.28 11.23
N SER A 29 -0.36 -0.22 10.21
CA SER A 29 -0.68 0.06 8.81
C SER A 29 -2.05 -0.49 8.43
N ARG A 30 -2.34 -1.74 8.82
CA ARG A 30 -3.63 -2.37 8.60
C ARG A 30 -4.76 -1.62 9.29
N ASP A 31 -4.56 -1.28 10.56
CA ASP A 31 -5.58 -0.61 11.36
C ASP A 31 -5.87 0.79 10.84
N ARG A 32 -4.84 1.50 10.38
CA ARG A 32 -5.02 2.80 9.76
C ARG A 32 -5.91 2.70 8.52
N LEU A 33 -5.62 1.74 7.65
CA LEU A 33 -6.41 1.52 6.44
C LEU A 33 -7.85 1.14 6.78
N ARG A 34 -8.05 0.25 7.76
CA ARG A 34 -9.39 -0.13 8.22
C ARG A 34 -10.19 1.06 8.72
N ARG A 35 -9.57 1.97 9.46
CA ARG A 35 -10.25 3.18 9.95
C ARG A 35 -10.70 4.07 8.80
N ILE A 36 -9.85 4.24 7.79
CA ILE A 36 -10.18 5.06 6.62
C ILE A 36 -11.35 4.46 5.86
N LEU A 37 -11.39 3.13 5.73
CA LEU A 37 -12.39 2.43 4.92
C LEU A 37 -13.70 2.13 5.67
N SER A 38 -13.73 2.22 7.00
CA SER A 38 -14.84 1.72 7.81
C SER A 38 -16.13 2.51 7.69
N ASP A 39 -16.04 3.82 7.55
CA ASP A 39 -17.21 4.72 7.66
C ASP A 39 -17.56 5.40 6.34
N GLU A 40 -16.88 5.07 5.25
CA GLU A 40 -17.06 5.80 4.00
C GLU A 40 -17.16 4.89 2.79
N THR A 41 -17.93 5.35 1.82
CA THR A 41 -17.91 4.77 0.48
C THR A 41 -16.64 5.23 -0.21
N VAL A 42 -15.92 4.31 -0.80
CA VAL A 42 -14.70 4.63 -1.54
C VAL A 42 -14.92 4.39 -3.02
N ASP A 43 -14.29 5.22 -3.85
CA ASP A 43 -14.23 5.00 -5.29
C ASP A 43 -13.02 4.13 -5.61
N VAL A 44 -13.25 3.09 -6.38
CA VAL A 44 -12.22 2.11 -6.75
C VAL A 44 -11.92 2.26 -8.23
N GLN A 45 -10.69 2.66 -8.55
CA GLN A 45 -10.21 2.73 -9.93
C GLN A 45 -9.26 1.57 -10.19
N VAL A 46 -9.78 0.51 -10.81
CA VAL A 46 -9.00 -0.69 -11.11
C VAL A 46 -8.02 -0.38 -12.25
N THR A 47 -6.76 -0.71 -12.03
CA THR A 47 -5.71 -0.55 -13.05
C THR A 47 -5.29 -1.89 -13.65
N ASP A 48 -5.47 -2.98 -12.91
CA ASP A 48 -5.04 -4.31 -13.34
C ASP A 48 -5.71 -5.38 -12.48
N THR A 49 -5.57 -6.63 -12.88
CA THR A 49 -5.92 -7.79 -12.05
C THR A 49 -4.67 -8.65 -11.95
N ASP A 50 -4.27 -9.02 -10.74
CA ASP A 50 -3.07 -9.81 -10.56
C ASP A 50 -3.35 -11.31 -10.80
N ARG A 51 -2.28 -12.09 -10.80
CA ARG A 51 -2.39 -13.54 -11.08
C ARG A 51 -3.13 -14.32 -9.99
N TYR A 52 -3.39 -13.71 -8.84
CA TYR A 52 -4.14 -14.33 -7.74
C TYR A 52 -5.60 -13.89 -7.74
N GLY A 53 -6.04 -13.17 -8.75
CA GLY A 53 -7.40 -12.68 -8.89
C GLY A 53 -7.75 -11.45 -8.08
N ARG A 54 -6.74 -10.76 -7.52
CA ARG A 54 -6.97 -9.48 -6.83
C ARG A 54 -7.02 -8.35 -7.83
N GLU A 55 -7.94 -7.41 -7.60
CA GLU A 55 -8.00 -6.20 -8.38
C GLU A 55 -6.96 -5.22 -7.83
N VAL A 56 -6.06 -4.76 -8.71
CA VAL A 56 -5.06 -3.76 -8.35
C VAL A 56 -5.68 -2.40 -8.64
N ALA A 57 -5.76 -1.54 -7.64
CA ALA A 57 -6.56 -0.32 -7.77
C ALA A 57 -6.03 0.86 -6.98
N TYR A 58 -6.35 2.06 -7.48
CA TYR A 58 -6.35 3.27 -6.66
C TYR A 58 -7.67 3.34 -5.91
N LEU A 59 -7.62 3.72 -4.65
CA LEU A 59 -8.80 4.01 -3.84
C LEU A 59 -8.86 5.50 -3.55
N PHE A 60 -10.06 6.07 -3.70
CA PHE A 60 -10.29 7.49 -3.42
C PHE A 60 -11.47 7.64 -2.47
N SER A 61 -11.34 8.57 -1.53
CA SER A 61 -12.42 8.98 -0.65
C SER A 61 -12.46 10.51 -0.66
N ASP A 62 -13.61 11.08 -1.05
CA ASP A 62 -13.77 12.53 -1.18
C ASP A 62 -12.67 13.19 -2.02
N GLY A 63 -12.26 12.53 -3.09
CA GLY A 63 -11.21 13.01 -3.98
C GLY A 63 -9.78 12.82 -3.48
N LEU A 64 -9.60 12.25 -2.28
CA LEU A 64 -8.28 11.99 -1.73
C LEU A 64 -7.81 10.59 -2.12
N ASP A 65 -6.57 10.50 -2.61
CA ASP A 65 -5.92 9.25 -2.94
C ASP A 65 -5.50 8.53 -1.65
N ILE A 66 -6.20 7.45 -1.33
CA ILE A 66 -5.95 6.67 -0.11
C ILE A 66 -4.58 5.98 -0.17
N ASN A 67 -4.19 5.49 -1.35
CA ASN A 67 -2.87 4.87 -1.54
C ASN A 67 -1.75 5.85 -1.18
N LEU A 68 -1.85 7.07 -1.72
CA LEU A 68 -0.91 8.15 -1.42
C LEU A 68 -0.90 8.48 0.07
N SER A 69 -2.08 8.55 0.69
CA SER A 69 -2.22 8.83 2.12
C SER A 69 -1.49 7.78 2.99
N GLN A 70 -1.53 6.52 2.60
CA GLN A 70 -0.80 5.46 3.30
C GLN A 70 0.72 5.71 3.25
N ILE A 71 1.24 6.17 2.13
CA ILE A 71 2.66 6.54 2.01
C ILE A 71 2.98 7.77 2.85
N GLU A 72 2.17 8.82 2.76
CA GLU A 72 2.38 10.08 3.49
C GLU A 72 2.45 9.86 5.01
N ASN A 73 1.71 8.87 5.50
CA ASN A 73 1.62 8.58 6.93
C ASN A 73 2.56 7.45 7.38
N GLY A 74 3.48 7.05 6.52
CA GLY A 74 4.45 6.01 6.84
C GLY A 74 3.84 4.64 7.09
N ALA A 75 2.70 4.35 6.44
CA ALA A 75 2.00 3.06 6.56
C ALA A 75 2.35 2.11 5.43
N ALA A 76 2.98 2.59 4.36
CA ALA A 76 3.35 1.78 3.21
C ALA A 76 4.55 2.36 2.49
N TRP A 77 5.22 1.50 1.73
CA TRP A 77 6.31 1.86 0.83
C TRP A 77 5.77 2.16 -0.56
N HIS A 78 6.40 3.07 -1.27
CA HIS A 78 6.21 3.21 -2.72
C HIS A 78 6.86 1.99 -3.39
N TYR A 79 6.08 1.16 -4.08
CA TYR A 79 6.58 -0.06 -4.71
C TYR A 79 7.21 0.28 -6.06
N THR A 80 8.42 0.83 -6.01
CA THR A 80 9.07 1.46 -7.16
C THR A 80 9.40 0.50 -8.29
N SER A 81 9.72 -0.75 -8.00
CA SER A 81 10.07 -1.72 -9.04
C SER A 81 8.91 -1.97 -10.02
N ILE A 82 7.68 -1.94 -9.53
CA ILE A 82 6.47 -2.05 -10.35
C ILE A 82 6.06 -0.67 -10.88
N ALA A 83 6.06 0.34 -10.02
CA ALA A 83 5.59 1.68 -10.34
C ALA A 83 6.38 2.34 -11.47
N LYS A 84 7.67 2.14 -11.55
CA LYS A 84 8.52 2.66 -12.63
C LYS A 84 8.02 2.29 -14.01
N LYS A 85 7.43 1.10 -14.14
CA LYS A 85 7.00 0.56 -15.44
C LYS A 85 5.57 0.94 -15.79
N GLN A 86 4.71 1.14 -14.79
CA GLN A 86 3.26 1.18 -15.02
C GLN A 86 2.57 2.43 -14.49
N GLN A 87 3.08 3.04 -13.45
CA GLN A 87 2.44 4.19 -12.81
C GLN A 87 2.59 5.44 -13.68
N PRO A 88 1.52 6.22 -13.88
CA PRO A 88 1.65 7.52 -14.56
C PRO A 88 2.71 8.39 -13.90
N LYS A 89 3.46 9.13 -14.70
CA LYS A 89 4.62 9.91 -14.22
C LYS A 89 4.28 10.89 -13.11
N ALA A 90 3.16 11.58 -13.21
CA ALA A 90 2.73 12.55 -12.19
C ALA A 90 2.44 11.86 -10.86
N ASP A 91 1.78 10.70 -10.90
CA ASP A 91 1.48 9.91 -9.70
C ASP A 91 2.76 9.34 -9.10
N PHE A 92 3.66 8.84 -9.94
CA PHE A 92 4.95 8.34 -9.48
C PHE A 92 5.71 9.43 -8.72
N ALA A 93 5.78 10.63 -9.28
CA ALA A 93 6.46 11.75 -8.65
C ALA A 93 5.83 12.13 -7.30
N ALA A 94 4.50 12.14 -7.24
CA ALA A 94 3.77 12.46 -6.00
C ALA A 94 4.02 11.39 -4.92
N TYR A 95 3.98 10.12 -5.29
CA TYR A 95 4.23 9.01 -4.35
C TYR A 95 5.68 9.01 -3.87
N ALA A 96 6.63 9.25 -4.76
CA ALA A 96 8.05 9.34 -4.41
C ALA A 96 8.32 10.48 -3.44
N ALA A 97 7.72 11.66 -3.68
CA ALA A 97 7.85 12.82 -2.81
C ALA A 97 7.23 12.56 -1.43
N ALA A 98 6.08 11.91 -1.39
CA ALA A 98 5.39 11.56 -0.14
C ALA A 98 6.25 10.60 0.70
N GLU A 99 6.87 9.61 0.08
CA GLU A 99 7.76 8.67 0.78
C GLU A 99 9.00 9.39 1.31
N ALA A 100 9.61 10.24 0.50
CA ALA A 100 10.79 11.01 0.94
C ALA A 100 10.46 11.89 2.15
N TYR A 101 9.30 12.53 2.12
CA TYR A 101 8.82 13.35 3.24
C TYR A 101 8.59 12.52 4.50
N ALA A 102 7.88 11.39 4.37
CA ALA A 102 7.60 10.51 5.50
C ALA A 102 8.90 9.96 6.12
N ARG A 103 9.88 9.62 5.30
CA ARG A 103 11.21 9.17 5.76
C ARG A 103 11.92 10.29 6.55
N ALA A 104 11.93 11.50 6.02
CA ALA A 104 12.59 12.65 6.65
C ALA A 104 11.96 12.98 8.00
N GLU A 105 10.63 12.89 8.09
CA GLU A 105 9.89 13.15 9.33
C GLU A 105 9.85 11.94 10.27
N ARG A 106 10.40 10.80 9.85
CA ARG A 106 10.38 9.54 10.60
C ARG A 106 8.98 9.12 11.02
N THR A 107 8.04 9.26 10.11
CA THR A 107 6.62 8.98 10.33
C THR A 107 6.37 7.47 10.20
N GLY A 108 5.55 6.92 11.09
CA GLY A 108 5.11 5.54 11.02
C GLY A 108 6.25 4.54 10.99
N LEU A 109 6.29 3.70 9.96
CA LEU A 109 7.34 2.68 9.81
C LEU A 109 8.76 3.28 9.75
N TRP A 110 8.89 4.55 9.32
CA TRP A 110 10.17 5.25 9.20
C TRP A 110 10.75 5.71 10.54
N ALA A 111 9.98 5.58 11.63
CA ALA A 111 10.50 5.83 12.97
C ALA A 111 11.50 4.77 13.39
N ARG A 112 11.48 3.60 12.74
CA ARG A 112 12.45 2.52 12.99
C ARG A 112 13.78 2.88 12.34
N ARG A 113 14.87 2.46 12.99
CA ARG A 113 16.22 2.76 12.52
C ARG A 113 16.52 2.13 11.16
N GLU A 114 16.09 0.89 10.96
CA GLU A 114 16.35 0.15 9.72
C GLU A 114 15.07 -0.57 9.29
N PRO A 115 14.12 0.16 8.69
CA PRO A 115 12.91 -0.48 8.21
C PRO A 115 13.23 -1.42 7.05
N LEU A 116 12.63 -2.60 7.08
CA LEU A 116 12.81 -3.62 6.03
C LEU A 116 11.64 -3.54 5.05
N ALA A 117 11.96 -3.40 3.78
CA ALA A 117 10.94 -3.35 2.72
C ALA A 117 10.13 -4.66 2.68
N PRO A 118 8.80 -4.59 2.46
CA PRO A 118 7.96 -5.79 2.44
C PRO A 118 8.40 -6.83 1.42
N TRP A 119 8.85 -6.40 0.23
CA TRP A 119 9.31 -7.33 -0.81
C TRP A 119 10.59 -8.06 -0.40
N LEU A 120 11.47 -7.43 0.40
CA LEU A 120 12.64 -8.08 0.96
C LEU A 120 12.26 -9.04 2.09
N PHE A 121 11.29 -8.66 2.91
CA PHE A 121 10.76 -9.52 3.97
C PHE A 121 10.16 -10.80 3.36
N ARG A 122 9.35 -10.67 2.32
CA ARG A 122 8.78 -11.83 1.61
C ARG A 122 9.86 -12.73 1.05
N LYS A 123 10.90 -12.14 0.46
CA LYS A 123 12.04 -12.89 -0.07
C LYS A 123 12.78 -13.66 1.02
N GLN A 124 13.00 -13.05 2.18
CA GLN A 124 13.63 -13.70 3.33
C GLN A 124 12.79 -14.85 3.86
N GLN A 125 11.48 -14.67 3.97
CA GLN A 125 10.57 -15.72 4.42
C GLN A 125 10.59 -16.91 3.46
N HIS A 126 10.61 -16.64 2.17
CA HIS A 126 10.63 -17.67 1.14
C HIS A 126 11.94 -18.48 1.19
N THR A 127 13.09 -17.84 1.36
CA THR A 127 14.39 -18.52 1.44
C THR A 127 14.62 -19.22 2.77
N ALA A 128 13.99 -18.75 3.85
CA ALA A 128 14.15 -19.34 5.18
C ALA A 128 13.29 -20.59 5.38
N GLN A 129 12.28 -20.83 4.54
CA GLN A 129 11.41 -21.99 4.64
C GLN A 129 12.11 -23.21 4.03
N PRO A 130 12.26 -24.29 4.79
CA PRO A 130 12.77 -25.53 4.22
C PRO A 130 11.80 -26.06 3.18
N GLN A 131 12.36 -26.52 2.10
CA GLN A 131 11.56 -27.12 1.02
C GLN A 131 11.21 -28.56 1.34
#